data_d0a8dced1b7ad3372ce7e247973043c5
#
_entry.id   d0a8dced1b7ad3372ce7e247973043c5
#
_cell.length_a   1.000
_cell.length_b   1.000
_cell.length_c   1.000
_cell.angle_alpha   90.00
_cell.angle_beta   90.00
_cell.angle_gamma   90.00
#
_symmetry.space_group_name_H-M   'P 1'
#
loop_
_entity.id
_entity.type
_entity.pdbx_description
1 polymer ?
#
loop_
_entity_poly.entity_id
_entity_poly.type
_entity_poly.pdbx_seq_one_letter_code
_entity_poly.pdbx_strand_id
1 'polypeptide(L)'
;KALSDISRWKRIVSLKKANLVVSRRFDLSAKGTKFLAFFSSTPIFGVDMWSVKGFNDDDAKIFALWFNSTLNLLQLLVHRTETRGAWIKLHEYQIRNSMMLNPKTLTEQEKYALLDLFERLKKQKFPSVLEQLRDRFWARVEIDKAILKVLGFNEQETNQLLDYLYPALTKEIEQLKT
;
A
#
# COMPACT_ATOMS: atom_id res chain seq x y z
N LYS A 1 -21.09 -3.45 -26.13
CA LYS A 1 -22.37 -2.85 -25.66
C LYS A 1 -22.25 -1.91 -24.46
N ALA A 2 -21.36 -2.16 -23.46
CA ALA A 2 -21.22 -1.30 -22.27
C ALA A 2 -20.48 0.03 -22.55
N LEU A 3 -19.60 0.08 -23.52
CA LEU A 3 -18.81 1.27 -23.87
C LEU A 3 -19.58 2.26 -24.74
N SER A 4 -20.68 1.85 -25.36
CA SER A 4 -21.52 2.73 -26.19
C SER A 4 -22.52 3.57 -25.37
N ASP A 5 -22.73 3.26 -24.11
CA ASP A 5 -23.59 4.05 -23.20
C ASP A 5 -22.76 4.93 -22.27
N ILE A 6 -22.44 6.13 -22.75
CA ILE A 6 -21.66 7.14 -22.02
C ILE A 6 -22.32 7.50 -20.69
N SER A 7 -23.64 7.55 -20.61
CA SER A 7 -24.37 7.91 -19.39
C SER A 7 -24.21 6.84 -18.32
N ARG A 8 -24.33 5.59 -18.71
CA ARG A 8 -24.12 4.44 -17.83
C ARG A 8 -22.67 4.39 -17.34
N TRP A 9 -21.70 4.63 -18.24
CA TRP A 9 -20.29 4.66 -17.91
C TRP A 9 -19.96 5.78 -16.91
N LYS A 10 -20.42 7.01 -17.17
CA LYS A 10 -20.26 8.14 -16.24
C LYS A 10 -20.82 7.81 -14.85
N ARG A 11 -21.98 7.16 -14.76
CA ARG A 11 -22.57 6.72 -13.49
C ARG A 11 -21.70 5.70 -12.78
N ILE A 12 -21.19 4.69 -13.49
CA ILE A 12 -20.29 3.66 -12.91
C ILE A 12 -19.02 4.29 -12.37
N VAL A 13 -18.37 5.16 -13.14
CA VAL A 13 -17.15 5.85 -12.73
C VAL A 13 -17.42 6.73 -11.51
N SER A 14 -18.51 7.52 -11.52
CA SER A 14 -18.89 8.37 -10.38
C SER A 14 -19.10 7.59 -9.10
N LEU A 15 -19.73 6.41 -9.20
CA LEU A 15 -19.94 5.53 -8.04
C LEU A 15 -18.66 4.86 -7.54
N LYS A 16 -17.69 4.62 -8.41
CA LYS A 16 -16.48 3.84 -8.10
C LYS A 16 -15.23 4.67 -7.86
N LYS A 17 -15.20 5.95 -8.26
CA LYS A 17 -14.04 6.81 -8.03
C LYS A 17 -13.81 7.07 -6.53
N ALA A 18 -12.54 7.16 -6.13
CA ALA A 18 -12.12 7.48 -4.77
C ALA A 18 -10.78 8.22 -4.78
N ASN A 19 -10.46 8.90 -3.68
CA ASN A 19 -9.17 9.55 -3.46
C ASN A 19 -8.08 8.53 -3.11
N LEU A 20 -8.46 7.39 -2.53
CA LEU A 20 -7.58 6.28 -2.23
C LEU A 20 -8.01 5.04 -3.05
N VAL A 21 -7.06 4.49 -3.79
CA VAL A 21 -7.25 3.22 -4.51
C VAL A 21 -6.13 2.25 -4.17
N VAL A 22 -6.48 0.95 -4.06
CA VAL A 22 -5.55 -0.13 -3.74
C VAL A 22 -5.56 -1.14 -4.88
N SER A 23 -4.38 -1.58 -5.30
CA SER A 23 -4.22 -2.56 -6.37
C SER A 23 -4.94 -3.87 -6.00
N ARG A 24 -5.77 -4.36 -6.92
CA ARG A 24 -6.50 -5.63 -6.76
C ARG A 24 -5.68 -6.82 -7.26
N ARG A 25 -4.88 -6.59 -8.30
CA ARG A 25 -3.99 -7.59 -8.88
C ARG A 25 -2.63 -6.97 -9.12
N PHE A 26 -1.60 -7.66 -8.72
CA PHE A 26 -0.23 -7.22 -8.91
C PHE A 26 0.74 -8.41 -8.84
N ASP A 27 1.88 -8.25 -9.47
CA ASP A 27 3.02 -9.14 -9.37
C ASP A 27 4.13 -8.41 -8.59
N LEU A 28 4.45 -8.89 -7.40
CA LEU A 28 5.45 -8.26 -6.52
C LEU A 28 6.87 -8.36 -7.09
N SER A 29 7.14 -9.34 -7.95
CA SER A 29 8.44 -9.51 -8.59
C SER A 29 8.62 -8.65 -9.84
N ALA A 30 7.54 -8.06 -10.36
CA ALA A 30 7.59 -7.27 -11.59
C ALA A 30 8.25 -5.92 -11.37
N LYS A 31 9.14 -5.52 -12.28
CA LYS A 31 9.82 -4.21 -12.28
C LYS A 31 8.84 -3.02 -12.28
N GLY A 32 7.63 -3.21 -12.79
CA GLY A 32 6.58 -2.18 -12.83
C GLY A 32 5.81 -2.01 -11.53
N THR A 33 5.84 -2.98 -10.62
CA THR A 33 5.12 -2.91 -9.34
C THR A 33 5.92 -2.11 -8.33
N LYS A 34 5.56 -0.84 -8.16
CA LYS A 34 6.25 0.10 -7.27
C LYS A 34 5.47 0.41 -6.00
N PHE A 35 4.15 0.42 -6.12
CA PHE A 35 3.20 0.74 -5.06
C PHE A 35 1.99 -0.19 -5.13
N LEU A 36 1.36 -0.41 -3.98
CA LEU A 36 0.10 -1.16 -3.87
C LEU A 36 -1.11 -0.25 -3.70
N ALA A 37 -0.91 0.97 -3.19
CA ALA A 37 -1.95 1.96 -2.98
C ALA A 37 -1.53 3.33 -3.50
N PHE A 38 -2.54 4.10 -3.96
CA PHE A 38 -2.35 5.42 -4.55
C PHE A 38 -3.38 6.38 -3.99
N PHE A 39 -2.90 7.56 -3.59
CA PHE A 39 -3.74 8.70 -3.26
C PHE A 39 -3.77 9.71 -4.40
N SER A 40 -4.94 10.30 -4.64
CA SER A 40 -5.11 11.44 -5.55
C SER A 40 -6.10 12.43 -4.96
N SER A 41 -5.76 13.72 -4.98
CA SER A 41 -6.67 14.80 -4.58
C SER A 41 -7.90 14.91 -5.49
N THR A 42 -7.78 14.47 -6.74
CA THR A 42 -8.93 14.28 -7.64
C THR A 42 -9.33 12.80 -7.63
N PRO A 43 -10.58 12.46 -7.27
CA PRO A 43 -11.01 11.08 -7.19
C PRO A 43 -10.80 10.32 -8.51
N ILE A 44 -10.10 9.20 -8.45
CA ILE A 44 -9.75 8.35 -9.59
C ILE A 44 -10.49 7.00 -9.54
N PHE A 45 -10.58 6.35 -10.68
CA PHE A 45 -11.11 5.00 -10.85
C PHE A 45 -10.13 4.14 -11.64
N GLY A 46 -9.81 2.98 -11.12
CA GLY A 46 -8.99 1.97 -11.79
C GLY A 46 -9.77 0.66 -11.98
N VAL A 47 -9.63 0.03 -13.15
CA VAL A 47 -10.37 -1.21 -13.48
C VAL A 47 -9.98 -2.37 -12.56
N ASP A 48 -8.69 -2.51 -12.26
CA ASP A 48 -8.16 -3.55 -11.37
C ASP A 48 -7.72 -2.98 -10.01
N MET A 49 -8.52 -2.04 -9.48
CA MET A 49 -8.29 -1.41 -8.19
C MET A 49 -9.53 -1.46 -7.30
N TRP A 50 -9.31 -1.57 -6.01
CA TRP A 50 -10.31 -1.34 -4.99
C TRP A 50 -10.37 0.14 -4.65
N SER A 51 -11.55 0.73 -4.70
CA SER A 51 -11.79 2.11 -4.25
C SER A 51 -12.08 2.11 -2.76
N VAL A 52 -11.24 2.76 -1.99
CA VAL A 52 -11.39 2.89 -0.53
C VAL A 52 -12.01 4.25 -0.25
N LYS A 53 -13.17 4.26 0.41
CA LYS A 53 -14.01 5.46 0.61
C LYS A 53 -14.36 5.67 2.08
N GLY A 54 -14.89 6.85 2.39
CA GLY A 54 -15.38 7.18 3.73
C GLY A 54 -14.32 7.87 4.59
N PHE A 55 -13.22 8.32 3.99
CA PHE A 55 -12.12 9.01 4.66
C PHE A 55 -11.93 10.41 4.08
N ASN A 56 -11.46 11.34 4.91
CA ASN A 56 -10.94 12.62 4.45
C ASN A 56 -9.58 12.41 3.74
N ASP A 57 -9.04 13.47 3.12
CA ASP A 57 -7.80 13.39 2.36
C ASP A 57 -6.58 13.04 3.25
N ASP A 58 -6.54 13.50 4.49
CA ASP A 58 -5.45 13.23 5.41
C ASP A 58 -5.43 11.77 5.84
N ASP A 59 -6.58 11.22 6.24
CA ASP A 59 -6.72 9.80 6.54
C ASP A 59 -6.37 8.94 5.32
N ALA A 60 -6.80 9.36 4.13
CA ALA A 60 -6.49 8.65 2.89
C ALA A 60 -4.98 8.64 2.56
N LYS A 61 -4.24 9.72 2.84
CA LYS A 61 -2.77 9.77 2.73
C LYS A 61 -2.10 8.84 3.74
N ILE A 62 -2.55 8.83 5.00
CA ILE A 62 -2.05 7.92 6.03
C ILE A 62 -2.28 6.46 5.63
N PHE A 63 -3.47 6.13 5.13
CA PHE A 63 -3.74 4.80 4.59
C PHE A 63 -2.88 4.46 3.38
N ALA A 64 -2.58 5.41 2.50
CA ALA A 64 -1.66 5.17 1.39
C ALA A 64 -0.25 4.80 1.89
N LEU A 65 0.25 5.42 2.96
CA LEU A 65 1.51 5.01 3.59
C LEU A 65 1.40 3.60 4.18
N TRP A 66 0.32 3.32 4.94
CA TRP A 66 0.08 2.00 5.52
C TRP A 66 0.05 0.89 4.47
N PHE A 67 -0.78 1.05 3.42
CA PHE A 67 -0.89 0.04 2.36
C PHE A 67 0.41 -0.19 1.59
N ASN A 68 1.30 0.79 1.57
CA ASN A 68 2.62 0.69 0.96
C ASN A 68 3.73 0.32 1.96
N SER A 69 3.43 0.08 3.25
CA SER A 69 4.40 -0.34 4.25
C SER A 69 4.78 -1.82 4.12
N THR A 70 5.93 -2.18 4.68
CA THR A 70 6.41 -3.57 4.73
C THR A 70 5.54 -4.44 5.63
N LEU A 71 4.94 -3.88 6.69
CA LEU A 71 3.99 -4.63 7.54
C LEU A 71 2.73 -5.04 6.77
N ASN A 72 2.17 -4.12 5.97
CA ASN A 72 1.05 -4.50 5.11
C ASN A 72 1.45 -5.53 4.06
N LEU A 73 2.64 -5.40 3.47
CA LEU A 73 3.15 -6.38 2.52
C LEU A 73 3.29 -7.77 3.16
N LEU A 74 3.80 -7.85 4.40
CA LEU A 74 3.89 -9.08 5.17
C LEU A 74 2.51 -9.74 5.32
N GLN A 75 1.50 -8.99 5.79
CA GLN A 75 0.16 -9.58 5.95
C GLN A 75 -0.46 -10.03 4.63
N LEU A 76 -0.21 -9.33 3.53
CA LEU A 76 -0.68 -9.74 2.21
C LEU A 76 -0.04 -11.05 1.76
N LEU A 77 1.24 -11.25 2.01
CA LEU A 77 1.95 -12.49 1.69
C LEU A 77 1.50 -13.65 2.57
N VAL A 78 1.28 -13.42 3.87
CA VAL A 78 0.79 -14.45 4.80
C VAL A 78 -0.64 -14.91 4.46
N HIS A 79 -1.50 -13.98 4.03
CA HIS A 79 -2.91 -14.28 3.73
C HIS A 79 -3.20 -14.46 2.24
N ARG A 80 -2.17 -14.54 1.38
CA ARG A 80 -2.37 -14.73 -0.05
C ARG A 80 -3.08 -16.05 -0.33
N THR A 81 -3.97 -16.03 -1.29
CA THR A 81 -4.44 -17.28 -1.92
C THR A 81 -3.38 -17.75 -2.90
N GLU A 82 -3.09 -19.05 -2.90
CA GLU A 82 -2.16 -19.63 -3.87
C GLU A 82 -2.59 -19.30 -5.29
N THR A 83 -1.71 -18.63 -6.02
CA THR A 83 -1.84 -18.36 -7.44
C THR A 83 -0.56 -18.84 -8.12
N ARG A 84 -0.62 -19.11 -9.41
CA ARG A 84 0.60 -19.45 -10.14
C ARG A 84 1.53 -18.24 -10.23
N GLY A 85 2.78 -18.42 -9.81
CA GLY A 85 3.82 -17.39 -9.84
C GLY A 85 3.62 -16.28 -8.79
N ALA A 86 4.31 -15.17 -8.97
CA ALA A 86 4.31 -14.04 -8.02
C ALA A 86 3.06 -13.12 -8.11
N TRP A 87 2.03 -13.54 -8.86
CA TRP A 87 0.77 -12.80 -8.95
C TRP A 87 -0.05 -12.95 -7.67
N ILE A 88 -0.44 -11.82 -7.12
CA ILE A 88 -1.35 -11.74 -5.98
C ILE A 88 -2.67 -11.14 -6.47
N LYS A 89 -3.77 -11.79 -6.08
CA LYS A 89 -5.12 -11.26 -6.27
C LYS A 89 -5.74 -11.03 -4.91
N LEU A 90 -6.00 -9.77 -4.59
CA LEU A 90 -6.69 -9.39 -3.36
C LEU A 90 -8.21 -9.53 -3.55
N HIS A 91 -8.84 -10.31 -2.71
CA HIS A 91 -10.29 -10.39 -2.61
C HIS A 91 -10.81 -9.35 -1.61
N GLU A 92 -12.04 -8.90 -1.77
CA GLU A 92 -12.65 -7.89 -0.90
C GLU A 92 -12.62 -8.30 0.58
N TYR A 93 -12.90 -9.57 0.87
CA TYR A 93 -12.87 -10.09 2.24
C TYR A 93 -11.48 -10.01 2.88
N GLN A 94 -10.40 -10.15 2.11
CA GLN A 94 -9.02 -10.02 2.62
C GLN A 94 -8.73 -8.58 3.06
N ILE A 95 -9.16 -7.59 2.27
CA ILE A 95 -9.02 -6.18 2.64
C ILE A 95 -9.88 -5.86 3.87
N ARG A 96 -11.13 -6.36 3.93
CA ARG A 96 -12.02 -6.13 5.07
C ARG A 96 -11.51 -6.73 6.38
N ASN A 97 -10.81 -7.87 6.30
CA ASN A 97 -10.28 -8.59 7.46
C ASN A 97 -8.80 -8.25 7.75
N SER A 98 -8.16 -7.42 6.92
CA SER A 98 -6.78 -7.01 7.19
C SER A 98 -6.70 -6.04 8.35
N MET A 99 -5.64 -6.17 9.15
CA MET A 99 -5.32 -5.16 10.16
C MET A 99 -4.89 -3.88 9.46
N MET A 100 -5.35 -2.75 9.97
CA MET A 100 -5.02 -1.44 9.43
C MET A 100 -4.70 -0.46 10.56
N LEU A 101 -3.79 0.44 10.29
CA LEU A 101 -3.56 1.58 11.17
C LEU A 101 -4.86 2.40 11.28
N ASN A 102 -5.31 2.68 12.49
CA ASN A 102 -6.51 3.51 12.71
C ASN A 102 -6.11 4.99 12.88
N PRO A 103 -6.32 5.87 11.89
CA PRO A 103 -5.93 7.27 12.01
C PRO A 103 -6.59 8.02 13.17
N LYS A 104 -7.75 7.52 13.66
CA LYS A 104 -8.47 8.15 14.78
C LYS A 104 -7.80 7.90 16.15
N THR A 105 -6.93 6.90 16.25
CA THR A 105 -6.20 6.62 17.50
C THR A 105 -4.85 7.32 17.56
N LEU A 106 -4.42 7.96 16.47
CA LEU A 106 -3.18 8.71 16.42
C LEU A 106 -3.32 10.06 17.12
N THR A 107 -2.28 10.47 17.81
CA THR A 107 -2.14 11.85 18.29
C THR A 107 -1.99 12.82 17.11
N GLU A 108 -2.26 14.09 17.32
CA GLU A 108 -2.09 15.13 16.28
C GLU A 108 -0.62 15.22 15.81
N GLN A 109 0.32 14.97 16.71
CA GLN A 109 1.75 14.96 16.39
C GLN A 109 2.12 13.81 15.47
N GLU A 110 1.59 12.61 15.71
CA GLU A 110 1.78 11.43 14.87
C GLU A 110 1.15 11.60 13.49
N LYS A 111 -0.08 12.13 13.44
CA LYS A 111 -0.74 12.45 12.17
C LYS A 111 0.08 13.43 11.36
N TYR A 112 0.52 14.53 12.00
CA TYR A 112 1.33 15.54 11.34
C TYR A 112 2.62 14.93 10.77
N ALA A 113 3.32 14.10 11.54
CA ALA A 113 4.55 13.45 11.09
C ALA A 113 4.32 12.53 9.87
N LEU A 114 3.22 11.75 9.87
CA LEU A 114 2.87 10.88 8.73
C LEU A 114 2.47 11.71 7.50
N LEU A 115 1.72 12.79 7.67
CA LEU A 115 1.32 13.67 6.58
C LEU A 115 2.51 14.40 5.97
N ASP A 116 3.42 14.91 6.80
CA ASP A 116 4.68 15.52 6.35
C ASP A 116 5.51 14.51 5.55
N LEU A 117 5.64 13.29 6.06
CA LEU A 117 6.32 12.22 5.34
C LEU A 117 5.68 11.96 3.97
N PHE A 118 4.35 11.85 3.90
CA PHE A 118 3.64 11.68 2.64
C PHE A 118 3.95 12.81 1.65
N GLU A 119 3.89 14.06 2.10
CA GLU A 119 4.16 15.25 1.26
C GLU A 119 5.60 15.27 0.73
N ARG A 120 6.56 14.86 1.54
CA ARG A 120 7.99 14.72 1.13
C ARG A 120 8.18 13.62 0.08
N LEU A 121 7.46 12.50 0.23
CA LEU A 121 7.65 11.32 -0.61
C LEU A 121 6.80 11.31 -1.89
N LYS A 122 5.70 12.07 -1.97
CA LYS A 122 4.76 12.01 -3.11
C LYS A 122 5.36 12.30 -4.49
N LYS A 123 6.49 12.99 -4.56
CA LYS A 123 7.21 13.28 -5.81
C LYS A 123 8.42 12.37 -6.03
N GLN A 124 8.72 11.50 -5.07
CA GLN A 124 9.88 10.63 -5.14
C GLN A 124 9.64 9.52 -6.17
N LYS A 125 10.66 9.23 -6.97
CA LYS A 125 10.67 8.06 -7.87
C LYS A 125 11.07 6.83 -7.07
N PHE A 126 10.19 5.85 -7.03
CA PHE A 126 10.44 4.58 -6.36
C PHE A 126 10.86 3.52 -7.37
N PRO A 127 11.83 2.66 -7.05
CA PRO A 127 12.09 1.43 -7.79
C PRO A 127 10.97 0.40 -7.54
N SER A 128 11.07 -0.80 -8.11
CA SER A 128 10.10 -1.88 -7.84
C SER A 128 10.07 -2.26 -6.36
N VAL A 129 8.95 -2.81 -5.88
CA VAL A 129 8.81 -3.28 -4.48
C VAL A 129 9.96 -4.21 -4.09
N LEU A 130 10.34 -5.14 -4.98
CA LEU A 130 11.44 -6.06 -4.75
C LEU A 130 12.77 -5.32 -4.56
N GLU A 131 13.08 -4.36 -5.44
CA GLU A 131 14.30 -3.53 -5.31
C GLU A 131 14.25 -2.65 -4.06
N GLN A 132 13.07 -2.10 -3.69
CA GLN A 132 12.92 -1.32 -2.46
C GLN A 132 13.31 -2.12 -1.22
N LEU A 133 12.92 -3.40 -1.15
CA LEU A 133 13.26 -4.28 -0.03
C LEU A 133 14.73 -4.69 -0.08
N ARG A 134 15.18 -5.23 -1.22
CA ARG A 134 16.53 -5.77 -1.39
C ARG A 134 17.61 -4.72 -1.13
N ASP A 135 17.42 -3.53 -1.68
CA ASP A 135 18.42 -2.47 -1.64
C ASP A 135 18.17 -1.48 -0.47
N ARG A 136 17.22 -1.80 0.41
CA ARG A 136 16.82 -0.95 1.56
C ARG A 136 16.58 0.49 1.12
N PHE A 137 15.77 0.67 0.09
CA PHE A 137 15.52 1.99 -0.48
C PHE A 137 15.07 2.98 0.60
N TRP A 138 15.78 4.07 0.73
CA TRP A 138 15.63 5.02 1.84
C TRP A 138 14.18 5.45 2.10
N ALA A 139 13.41 5.74 1.05
CA ALA A 139 12.03 6.19 1.22
C ALA A 139 11.10 5.08 1.74
N ARG A 140 11.38 3.80 1.41
CA ARG A 140 10.71 2.64 2.00
C ARG A 140 11.04 2.55 3.49
N VAL A 141 12.31 2.70 3.85
CA VAL A 141 12.75 2.68 5.25
C VAL A 141 12.09 3.79 6.06
N GLU A 142 11.97 4.99 5.50
CA GLU A 142 11.26 6.11 6.16
C GLU A 142 9.78 5.79 6.42
N ILE A 143 9.07 5.22 5.43
CA ILE A 143 7.68 4.79 5.61
C ILE A 143 7.58 3.77 6.75
N ASP A 144 8.40 2.73 6.71
CA ASP A 144 8.34 1.63 7.68
C ASP A 144 8.70 2.09 9.09
N LYS A 145 9.74 2.93 9.25
CA LYS A 145 10.09 3.55 10.53
C LYS A 145 8.97 4.41 11.10
N ALA A 146 8.33 5.23 10.26
CA ALA A 146 7.22 6.07 10.70
C ALA A 146 6.01 5.23 11.16
N ILE A 147 5.66 4.19 10.40
CA ILE A 147 4.58 3.28 10.75
C ILE A 147 4.88 2.51 12.04
N LEU A 148 6.09 1.94 12.18
CA LEU A 148 6.49 1.20 13.38
C LEU A 148 6.52 2.10 14.61
N LYS A 149 6.98 3.34 14.47
CA LYS A 149 6.97 4.32 15.56
C LYS A 149 5.57 4.61 16.09
N VAL A 150 4.58 4.83 15.23
CA VAL A 150 3.18 5.06 15.67
C VAL A 150 2.51 3.80 16.20
N LEU A 151 3.08 2.62 15.94
CA LEU A 151 2.68 1.36 16.56
C LEU A 151 3.38 1.11 17.91
N GLY A 152 4.25 2.01 18.38
CA GLY A 152 4.88 1.97 19.67
C GLY A 152 6.27 1.30 19.70
N PHE A 153 6.82 0.92 18.54
CA PHE A 153 8.19 0.37 18.46
C PHE A 153 9.23 1.46 18.68
N ASN A 154 10.22 1.20 19.51
CA ASN A 154 11.39 2.06 19.63
C ASN A 154 12.35 1.90 18.44
N GLU A 155 13.39 2.72 18.36
CA GLU A 155 14.33 2.72 17.24
C GLU A 155 15.11 1.40 17.12
N GLN A 156 15.54 0.83 18.24
CA GLN A 156 16.28 -0.43 18.25
C GLN A 156 15.40 -1.59 17.75
N GLU A 157 14.19 -1.73 18.29
CA GLU A 157 13.21 -2.73 17.88
C GLU A 157 12.86 -2.57 16.38
N THR A 158 12.66 -1.33 15.94
CA THR A 158 12.37 -1.00 14.54
C THR A 158 13.50 -1.49 13.62
N ASN A 159 14.75 -1.16 13.93
CA ASN A 159 15.89 -1.56 13.12
C ASN A 159 16.05 -3.09 13.10
N GLN A 160 15.95 -3.76 14.24
CA GLN A 160 16.00 -5.23 14.32
C GLN A 160 14.91 -5.89 13.48
N LEU A 161 13.68 -5.38 13.57
CA LEU A 161 12.55 -5.91 12.80
C LEU A 161 12.76 -5.75 11.30
N LEU A 162 13.20 -4.57 10.85
CA LEU A 162 13.44 -4.32 9.42
C LEU A 162 14.65 -5.11 8.88
N ASP A 163 15.68 -5.33 9.71
CA ASP A 163 16.83 -6.16 9.36
C ASP A 163 16.44 -7.61 9.12
N TYR A 164 15.41 -8.09 9.81
CA TYR A 164 14.85 -9.42 9.60
C TYR A 164 13.85 -9.45 8.43
N LEU A 165 12.90 -8.50 8.37
CA LEU A 165 11.79 -8.54 7.42
C LEU A 165 12.23 -8.33 5.97
N TYR A 166 13.16 -7.40 5.70
CA TYR A 166 13.53 -7.08 4.33
C TYR A 166 14.16 -8.27 3.60
N PRO A 167 15.17 -8.97 4.16
CA PRO A 167 15.71 -10.16 3.52
C PRO A 167 14.69 -11.30 3.40
N ALA A 168 13.86 -11.50 4.45
CA ALA A 168 12.86 -12.56 4.45
C ALA A 168 11.82 -12.37 3.35
N LEU A 169 11.26 -11.15 3.23
CA LEU A 169 10.27 -10.83 2.21
C LEU A 169 10.88 -10.81 0.79
N THR A 170 12.12 -10.34 0.64
CA THR A 170 12.85 -10.40 -0.63
C THR A 170 12.94 -11.84 -1.11
N LYS A 171 13.42 -12.73 -0.25
CA LYS A 171 13.54 -14.17 -0.55
C LYS A 171 12.19 -14.79 -0.91
N GLU A 172 11.15 -14.49 -0.13
CA GLU A 172 9.79 -14.99 -0.39
C GLU A 172 9.27 -14.56 -1.75
N ILE A 173 9.41 -13.27 -2.10
CA ILE A 173 8.96 -12.73 -3.40
C ILE A 173 9.76 -13.35 -4.56
N GLU A 174 11.05 -13.56 -4.39
CA GLU A 174 11.90 -14.20 -5.41
C GLU A 174 11.51 -15.67 -5.63
N GLN A 175 11.17 -16.40 -4.56
CA GLN A 175 10.69 -17.78 -4.65
C GLN A 175 9.34 -17.91 -5.34
N LEU A 176 8.46 -16.90 -5.24
CA LEU A 176 7.19 -16.90 -5.96
C LEU A 176 7.35 -16.79 -7.50
N LYS A 177 8.52 -16.38 -7.95
CA LYS A 177 8.83 -16.18 -9.37
C LYS A 177 9.13 -17.49 -10.12
N THR A 178 9.49 -18.51 -9.37
CA THR A 178 9.77 -19.87 -9.90
C THR A 178 8.50 -20.69 -9.98
#